data_607aaa1fbe784012465aa3c78692cc16
#
_entry.id   607aaa1fbe784012465aa3c78692cc16
#
_cell.length_a   1.000
_cell.length_b   1.000
_cell.length_c   1.000
_cell.angle_alpha   90.00
_cell.angle_beta   90.00
_cell.angle_gamma   90.00
#
_symmetry.space_group_name_H-M   'P 1'
#
loop_
_entity.id
_entity.type
_entity.pdbx_description
1 polymer ?
#
loop_
_entity_poly.entity_id
_entity_poly.type
_entity_poly.pdbx_seq_one_letter_code
_entity_poly.pdbx_strand_id
1 'polypeptide(L)'
;MGYDVYMQYTLRQISEKLGVSVYTVRYWVSSGKITTVRTLGGHHRITQKELDRLYAGQQTNQDINVVIYSRVSSSENKKNLESQAKRLSDYSIAKGYTIKKIIKEVGSGVNDNRKKLAELMDYVTNEPVDKVVVEHKDRLTRFGFVYLEKYFKQNTVEIEIVNESTNGKEDLMEDFVSIITSFVARLYGLRKSKRKTEKLIRELTSEDN
;
A
#
# COMPACT_ATOMS: atom_id res chain seq x y z
N MET A 1 35.04 1.18 -21.56
CA MET A 1 35.79 1.75 -20.41
C MET A 1 35.92 3.25 -20.59
N GLY A 2 35.26 4.09 -19.77
CA GLY A 2 35.88 5.24 -19.16
C GLY A 2 35.83 6.60 -19.85
N TYR A 3 34.74 7.02 -20.54
CA TYR A 3 34.65 8.42 -21.02
C TYR A 3 33.60 9.28 -20.35
N ASP A 4 32.74 8.73 -19.48
CA ASP A 4 31.62 9.46 -18.87
C ASP A 4 31.97 10.31 -17.65
N VAL A 5 33.18 10.22 -17.11
CA VAL A 5 33.58 10.89 -15.85
C VAL A 5 33.89 12.37 -16.05
N TYR A 6 34.10 12.87 -17.26
CA TYR A 6 34.58 14.21 -17.55
C TYR A 6 33.56 15.19 -18.13
N MET A 7 32.35 14.73 -18.47
CA MET A 7 31.33 15.65 -18.96
C MET A 7 30.80 16.55 -17.84
N GLN A 8 30.96 17.87 -18.05
CA GLN A 8 30.50 18.91 -17.12
C GLN A 8 29.60 19.88 -17.89
N TYR A 9 28.48 20.23 -17.26
CA TYR A 9 27.47 21.11 -17.85
C TYR A 9 27.41 22.44 -17.11
N THR A 10 27.14 23.50 -17.87
CA THR A 10 26.81 24.82 -17.31
C THR A 10 25.40 24.79 -16.72
N LEU A 11 25.09 25.74 -15.81
CA LEU A 11 23.74 25.87 -15.24
C LEU A 11 22.68 26.09 -16.32
N ARG A 12 23.04 26.77 -17.43
CA ARG A 12 22.15 26.98 -18.56
C ARG A 12 21.83 25.68 -19.30
N GLN A 13 22.87 24.89 -19.62
CA GLN A 13 22.66 23.57 -20.26
C GLN A 13 21.82 22.63 -19.39
N ILE A 14 22.00 22.68 -18.09
CA ILE A 14 21.15 21.92 -17.14
C ILE A 14 19.71 22.42 -17.16
N SER A 15 19.49 23.72 -17.18
CA SER A 15 18.13 24.27 -17.24
C SER A 15 17.39 23.85 -18.51
N GLU A 16 18.08 23.83 -19.66
CA GLU A 16 17.55 23.37 -20.93
C GLU A 16 17.25 21.85 -20.91
N LYS A 17 18.18 21.05 -20.36
CA LYS A 17 18.02 19.58 -20.24
C LYS A 17 16.91 19.16 -19.30
N LEU A 18 16.68 19.89 -18.20
CA LEU A 18 15.66 19.59 -17.19
C LEU A 18 14.33 20.32 -17.43
N GLY A 19 14.23 21.15 -18.46
CA GLY A 19 13.00 21.89 -18.78
C GLY A 19 12.62 22.93 -17.72
N VAL A 20 13.57 23.47 -16.96
CA VAL A 20 13.34 24.46 -15.90
C VAL A 20 14.07 25.77 -16.16
N SER A 21 13.71 26.85 -15.47
CA SER A 21 14.41 28.11 -15.60
C SER A 21 15.84 28.07 -15.04
N VAL A 22 16.77 28.85 -15.61
CA VAL A 22 18.14 29.00 -15.05
C VAL A 22 18.11 29.53 -13.61
N TYR A 23 17.10 30.33 -13.28
CA TYR A 23 16.89 30.84 -11.92
C TYR A 23 16.59 29.67 -10.94
N THR A 24 15.76 28.73 -11.34
CA THR A 24 15.46 27.53 -10.57
C THR A 24 16.72 26.70 -10.30
N VAL A 25 17.55 26.50 -11.35
CA VAL A 25 18.82 25.77 -11.19
C VAL A 25 19.78 26.48 -10.23
N ARG A 26 19.88 27.83 -10.33
CA ARG A 26 20.69 28.64 -9.39
C ARG A 26 20.20 28.51 -7.95
N TYR A 27 18.89 28.56 -7.75
CA TYR A 27 18.29 28.35 -6.42
C TYR A 27 18.61 26.96 -5.87
N TRP A 28 18.53 25.92 -6.69
CA TRP A 28 18.90 24.56 -6.26
C TRP A 28 20.38 24.45 -5.88
N VAL A 29 21.26 25.11 -6.60
CA VAL A 29 22.70 25.18 -6.27
C VAL A 29 22.92 25.93 -4.94
N SER A 30 22.29 27.09 -4.77
CA SER A 30 22.46 27.91 -3.54
C SER A 30 21.84 27.25 -2.31
N SER A 31 20.76 26.47 -2.48
CA SER A 31 20.11 25.69 -1.40
C SER A 31 20.75 24.32 -1.14
N GLY A 32 21.83 23.97 -1.86
CA GLY A 32 22.54 22.68 -1.68
C GLY A 32 21.82 21.47 -2.25
N LYS A 33 20.71 21.65 -3.00
CA LYS A 33 19.96 20.56 -3.62
C LYS A 33 20.71 19.90 -4.79
N ILE A 34 21.62 20.66 -5.44
CA ILE A 34 22.48 20.20 -6.53
C ILE A 34 23.92 20.37 -6.15
N THR A 35 24.71 19.31 -6.29
CA THR A 35 26.16 19.33 -6.07
C THR A 35 26.84 19.86 -7.32
N THR A 36 27.73 20.83 -7.15
CA THR A 36 28.48 21.44 -8.25
C THR A 36 29.98 21.39 -8.01
N VAL A 37 30.75 21.34 -9.10
CA VAL A 37 32.19 21.54 -9.12
C VAL A 37 32.45 22.97 -9.62
N ARG A 38 33.46 23.67 -9.06
CA ARG A 38 33.84 24.98 -9.57
C ARG A 38 35.06 24.86 -10.50
N THR A 39 34.98 25.55 -11.63
CA THR A 39 36.15 25.74 -12.50
C THR A 39 37.18 26.66 -11.82
N LEU A 40 38.41 26.71 -12.31
CA LEU A 40 39.43 27.64 -11.86
C LEU A 40 38.99 29.12 -11.88
N GLY A 41 38.06 29.47 -12.81
CA GLY A 41 37.43 30.78 -12.89
C GLY A 41 36.22 30.94 -11.96
N GLY A 42 35.97 30.03 -11.00
CA GLY A 42 34.87 30.10 -10.00
C GLY A 42 33.47 29.74 -10.53
N HIS A 43 33.32 29.35 -11.79
CA HIS A 43 32.02 29.01 -12.35
C HIS A 43 31.54 27.64 -11.92
N HIS A 44 30.26 27.53 -11.56
CA HIS A 44 29.61 26.27 -11.25
C HIS A 44 29.47 25.37 -12.48
N ARG A 45 29.83 24.10 -12.32
CA ARG A 45 29.62 23.02 -13.28
C ARG A 45 28.94 21.85 -12.59
N ILE A 46 28.08 21.18 -13.33
CA ILE A 46 27.36 20.00 -12.89
C ILE A 46 27.91 18.80 -13.66
N THR A 47 28.29 17.75 -12.95
CA THR A 47 28.86 16.53 -13.56
C THR A 47 27.75 15.69 -14.19
N GLN A 48 28.13 14.81 -15.14
CA GLN A 48 27.19 13.82 -15.72
C GLN A 48 26.53 12.98 -14.61
N LYS A 49 27.29 12.50 -13.65
CA LYS A 49 26.81 11.74 -12.50
C LYS A 49 25.70 12.47 -11.72
N GLU A 50 25.87 13.77 -11.49
CA GLU A 50 24.86 14.58 -10.80
C GLU A 50 23.65 14.84 -11.68
N LEU A 51 23.82 15.01 -12.99
CA LEU A 51 22.72 15.09 -13.95
C LEU A 51 21.91 13.78 -13.99
N ASP A 52 22.56 12.64 -13.97
CA ASP A 52 21.92 11.33 -13.92
C ASP A 52 21.13 11.16 -12.62
N ARG A 53 21.70 11.63 -11.49
CA ARG A 53 20.99 11.69 -10.19
C ARG A 53 19.74 12.57 -10.26
N LEU A 54 19.81 13.70 -10.93
CA LEU A 54 18.66 14.61 -11.11
C LEU A 54 17.60 14.01 -12.01
N TYR A 55 17.99 13.31 -13.09
CA TYR A 55 17.07 12.55 -13.92
C TYR A 55 16.45 11.37 -13.16
N ALA A 56 17.24 10.64 -12.38
CA ALA A 56 16.72 9.60 -11.50
C ALA A 56 15.73 10.18 -10.47
N GLY A 57 16.01 11.37 -9.93
CA GLY A 57 15.07 12.10 -9.05
C GLY A 57 13.82 12.66 -9.78
N GLN A 58 13.91 12.91 -11.09
CA GLN A 58 12.74 13.24 -11.93
C GLN A 58 11.96 12.00 -12.39
N GLN A 59 12.65 10.87 -12.56
CA GLN A 59 12.01 9.57 -12.83
C GLN A 59 11.30 9.00 -11.59
N THR A 60 11.49 9.57 -10.39
CA THR A 60 10.68 9.26 -9.20
C THR A 60 9.30 9.91 -9.20
N ASN A 61 8.86 10.58 -10.28
CA ASN A 61 7.46 10.58 -10.70
C ASN A 61 7.19 9.36 -11.61
N GLN A 62 7.67 8.17 -11.26
CA GLN A 62 6.99 6.96 -11.66
C GLN A 62 5.62 7.07 -11.02
N ASP A 63 4.59 7.12 -11.85
CA ASP A 63 3.21 6.99 -11.40
C ASP A 63 3.14 5.72 -10.55
N ILE A 64 3.18 5.88 -9.22
CA ILE A 64 3.10 4.72 -8.32
C ILE A 64 1.72 4.11 -8.50
N ASN A 65 1.69 2.96 -9.15
CA ASN A 65 0.47 2.24 -9.45
C ASN A 65 0.00 1.50 -8.21
N VAL A 66 -1.21 1.80 -7.75
CA VAL A 66 -1.73 1.18 -6.54
C VAL A 66 -3.02 0.42 -6.77
N VAL A 67 -3.18 -0.66 -6.02
CA VAL A 67 -4.46 -1.36 -5.87
C VAL A 67 -4.96 -1.11 -4.45
N ILE A 68 -6.20 -0.65 -4.34
CA ILE A 68 -6.88 -0.47 -3.06
C ILE A 68 -7.63 -1.74 -2.71
N TYR A 69 -7.42 -2.25 -1.50
CA TYR A 69 -8.18 -3.38 -0.99
C TYR A 69 -8.90 -2.99 0.30
N SER A 70 -10.21 -3.20 0.30
CA SER A 70 -11.10 -2.90 1.41
C SER A 70 -11.92 -4.14 1.77
N ARG A 71 -12.13 -4.39 3.07
CA ARG A 71 -12.88 -5.54 3.55
C ARG A 71 -13.72 -5.22 4.77
N VAL A 72 -14.92 -5.81 4.83
CA VAL A 72 -15.75 -5.90 6.02
C VAL A 72 -16.18 -7.35 6.25
N SER A 73 -16.46 -7.73 7.49
CA SER A 73 -16.78 -9.11 7.86
C SER A 73 -18.16 -9.53 7.37
N SER A 74 -19.14 -8.63 7.40
CA SER A 74 -20.54 -8.90 7.07
C SER A 74 -21.13 -7.94 6.05
N SER A 75 -22.25 -8.35 5.44
CA SER A 75 -22.98 -7.54 4.47
C SER A 75 -23.72 -6.34 5.10
N GLU A 76 -23.95 -6.36 6.40
CA GLU A 76 -24.56 -5.26 7.15
C GLU A 76 -23.65 -4.04 7.18
N ASN A 77 -22.34 -4.29 7.09
CA ASN A 77 -21.29 -3.27 7.09
C ASN A 77 -20.92 -2.72 5.68
N LYS A 78 -21.79 -2.89 4.66
CA LYS A 78 -21.51 -2.39 3.29
C LYS A 78 -21.26 -0.89 3.23
N LYS A 79 -21.96 -0.08 4.04
CA LYS A 79 -21.71 1.37 4.11
C LYS A 79 -20.28 1.67 4.59
N ASN A 80 -19.80 0.90 5.56
CA ASN A 80 -18.42 1.02 6.06
C ASN A 80 -17.41 0.61 4.99
N LEU A 81 -17.71 -0.41 4.19
CA LEU A 81 -16.88 -0.85 3.07
C LEU A 81 -16.71 0.26 2.01
N GLU A 82 -17.80 0.92 1.61
CA GLU A 82 -17.74 2.05 0.67
C GLU A 82 -16.97 3.25 1.26
N SER A 83 -17.22 3.59 2.52
CA SER A 83 -16.50 4.66 3.21
C SER A 83 -15.01 4.36 3.34
N GLN A 84 -14.63 3.11 3.62
CA GLN A 84 -13.25 2.65 3.68
C GLN A 84 -12.57 2.79 2.31
N ALA A 85 -13.20 2.28 1.25
CA ALA A 85 -12.67 2.39 -0.10
C ALA A 85 -12.49 3.86 -0.52
N LYS A 86 -13.44 4.74 -0.17
CA LYS A 86 -13.35 6.17 -0.45
C LYS A 86 -12.17 6.81 0.28
N ARG A 87 -12.02 6.59 1.60
CA ARG A 87 -10.89 7.14 2.38
C ARG A 87 -9.54 6.73 1.80
N LEU A 88 -9.40 5.45 1.40
CA LEU A 88 -8.17 4.94 0.78
C LEU A 88 -7.93 5.54 -0.60
N SER A 89 -8.99 5.82 -1.37
CA SER A 89 -8.88 6.50 -2.66
C SER A 89 -8.43 7.95 -2.48
N ASP A 90 -9.06 8.70 -1.56
CA ASP A 90 -8.70 10.07 -1.24
C ASP A 90 -7.24 10.16 -0.74
N TYR A 91 -6.81 9.21 0.10
CA TYR A 91 -5.43 9.08 0.55
C TYR A 91 -4.46 8.84 -0.61
N SER A 92 -4.77 7.89 -1.49
CA SER A 92 -3.92 7.54 -2.64
C SER A 92 -3.76 8.71 -3.61
N ILE A 93 -4.86 9.43 -3.89
CA ILE A 93 -4.84 10.63 -4.72
C ILE A 93 -4.00 11.73 -4.08
N ALA A 94 -4.15 11.97 -2.77
CA ALA A 94 -3.36 12.96 -2.04
C ALA A 94 -1.85 12.65 -2.03
N LYS A 95 -1.48 11.36 -2.12
CA LYS A 95 -0.10 10.88 -2.28
C LYS A 95 0.42 10.99 -3.72
N GLY A 96 -0.42 11.31 -4.69
CA GLY A 96 -0.06 11.33 -6.10
C GLY A 96 0.02 9.93 -6.74
N TYR A 97 -0.66 8.93 -6.16
CA TYR A 97 -0.67 7.57 -6.68
C TYR A 97 -1.68 7.41 -7.81
N THR A 98 -1.37 6.55 -8.77
CA THR A 98 -2.29 6.13 -9.83
C THR A 98 -3.06 4.90 -9.39
N ILE A 99 -4.38 5.04 -9.13
CA ILE A 99 -5.24 3.94 -8.71
C ILE A 99 -5.58 3.08 -9.94
N LYS A 100 -5.06 1.85 -9.98
CA LYS A 100 -5.34 0.89 -11.07
C LYS A 100 -6.62 0.10 -10.82
N LYS A 101 -6.88 -0.27 -9.56
CA LYS A 101 -8.05 -1.07 -9.20
C LYS A 101 -8.47 -0.85 -7.76
N ILE A 102 -9.77 -0.94 -7.51
CA ILE A 102 -10.36 -0.93 -6.17
C ILE A 102 -11.08 -2.26 -5.98
N ILE A 103 -10.60 -3.05 -5.02
CA ILE A 103 -11.16 -4.36 -4.68
C ILE A 103 -11.88 -4.26 -3.34
N LYS A 104 -13.17 -4.58 -3.35
CA LYS A 104 -14.03 -4.54 -2.17
C LYS A 104 -14.51 -5.95 -1.85
N GLU A 105 -14.35 -6.38 -0.61
CA GLU A 105 -14.72 -7.71 -0.17
C GLU A 105 -15.64 -7.69 1.04
N VAL A 106 -16.69 -8.49 1.00
CA VAL A 106 -17.51 -8.85 2.16
C VAL A 106 -17.17 -10.28 2.52
N GLY A 107 -16.52 -10.47 3.64
CA GLY A 107 -16.11 -11.80 4.11
C GLY A 107 -15.22 -11.72 5.34
N SER A 108 -15.24 -12.76 6.15
CA SER A 108 -14.43 -12.85 7.36
C SER A 108 -12.93 -12.86 7.06
N GLY A 109 -12.15 -12.14 7.88
CA GLY A 109 -10.70 -12.08 7.78
C GLY A 109 -9.98 -13.39 8.13
N VAL A 110 -10.69 -14.36 8.71
CA VAL A 110 -10.19 -15.70 9.03
C VAL A 110 -10.51 -16.73 7.95
N ASN A 111 -11.32 -16.35 6.96
CA ASN A 111 -11.62 -17.21 5.82
C ASN A 111 -10.44 -17.16 4.84
N ASP A 112 -9.81 -18.29 4.59
CA ASP A 112 -8.71 -18.45 3.62
C ASP A 112 -9.20 -18.59 2.16
N ASN A 113 -10.49 -18.95 1.96
CA ASN A 113 -11.10 -19.07 0.63
C ASN A 113 -11.87 -17.80 0.25
N ARG A 114 -11.14 -16.69 0.10
CA ARG A 114 -11.70 -15.38 -0.26
C ARG A 114 -11.45 -15.07 -1.73
N LYS A 115 -12.54 -14.99 -2.50
CA LYS A 115 -12.47 -14.76 -3.95
C LYS A 115 -11.80 -13.42 -4.31
N LYS A 116 -12.07 -12.37 -3.55
CA LYS A 116 -11.52 -11.04 -3.84
C LYS A 116 -10.07 -10.89 -3.41
N LEU A 117 -9.65 -11.59 -2.36
CA LEU A 117 -8.23 -11.67 -2.02
C LEU A 117 -7.45 -12.47 -3.08
N ALA A 118 -8.00 -13.58 -3.56
CA ALA A 118 -7.41 -14.32 -4.68
C ALA A 118 -7.31 -13.45 -5.94
N GLU A 119 -8.36 -12.70 -6.28
CA GLU A 119 -8.36 -11.73 -7.39
C GLU A 119 -7.26 -10.66 -7.21
N LEU A 120 -7.02 -10.17 -5.99
CA LEU A 120 -5.93 -9.25 -5.70
C LEU A 120 -4.57 -9.89 -5.97
N MET A 121 -4.35 -11.11 -5.48
CA MET A 121 -3.11 -11.85 -5.67
C MET A 121 -2.81 -12.10 -7.15
N ASP A 122 -3.82 -12.53 -7.90
CA ASP A 122 -3.70 -12.73 -9.35
C ASP A 122 -3.41 -11.40 -10.07
N TYR A 123 -4.08 -10.33 -9.67
CA TYR A 123 -3.93 -9.02 -10.30
C TYR A 123 -2.50 -8.48 -10.15
N VAL A 124 -1.93 -8.54 -8.96
CA VAL A 124 -0.56 -8.04 -8.70
C VAL A 124 0.53 -8.90 -9.36
N THR A 125 0.20 -10.13 -9.75
CA THR A 125 1.13 -11.01 -10.49
C THR A 125 1.14 -10.70 -11.99
N ASN A 126 0.00 -10.26 -12.54
CA ASN A 126 -0.19 -10.09 -13.97
C ASN A 126 -0.13 -8.63 -14.45
N GLU A 127 -0.30 -7.67 -13.54
CA GLU A 127 -0.38 -6.25 -13.86
C GLU A 127 0.72 -5.45 -13.12
N PRO A 128 1.19 -4.34 -13.69
CA PRO A 128 2.19 -3.50 -13.04
C PRO A 128 1.57 -2.77 -11.85
N VAL A 129 1.84 -3.26 -10.65
CA VAL A 129 1.41 -2.71 -9.37
C VAL A 129 2.63 -2.49 -8.48
N ASP A 130 2.77 -1.30 -7.92
CA ASP A 130 3.86 -0.97 -6.99
C ASP A 130 3.42 -1.17 -5.54
N LYS A 131 2.13 -0.89 -5.24
CA LYS A 131 1.63 -1.00 -3.86
C LYS A 131 0.19 -1.52 -3.79
N VAL A 132 -0.07 -2.25 -2.69
CA VAL A 132 -1.43 -2.57 -2.23
C VAL A 132 -1.72 -1.69 -1.02
N VAL A 133 -2.72 -0.82 -1.13
CA VAL A 133 -3.11 0.12 -0.07
C VAL A 133 -4.28 -0.45 0.72
N VAL A 134 -4.11 -0.57 2.03
CA VAL A 134 -5.12 -1.09 2.96
C VAL A 134 -5.26 -0.18 4.17
N GLU A 135 -6.43 -0.17 4.80
CA GLU A 135 -6.65 0.65 6.00
C GLU A 135 -5.88 0.09 7.21
N HIS A 136 -5.94 -1.22 7.44
CA HIS A 136 -5.27 -1.95 8.53
C HIS A 136 -4.80 -3.32 8.04
N LYS A 137 -3.82 -3.92 8.72
CA LYS A 137 -3.31 -5.28 8.45
C LYS A 137 -4.41 -6.33 8.42
N ASP A 138 -5.36 -6.22 9.33
CA ASP A 138 -6.48 -7.16 9.49
C ASP A 138 -7.51 -7.08 8.34
N ARG A 139 -7.45 -6.05 7.49
CA ARG A 139 -8.25 -5.99 6.26
C ARG A 139 -7.74 -6.99 5.24
N LEU A 140 -6.43 -7.20 5.16
CA LEU A 140 -5.88 -8.28 4.32
C LEU A 140 -6.16 -9.65 4.91
N THR A 141 -5.79 -9.87 6.16
CA THR A 141 -6.02 -11.16 6.83
C THR A 141 -5.89 -11.03 8.35
N ARG A 142 -6.61 -11.84 9.12
CA ARG A 142 -6.44 -11.93 10.57
C ARG A 142 -5.21 -12.74 10.97
N PHE A 143 -4.90 -13.77 10.18
CA PHE A 143 -3.76 -14.64 10.41
C PHE A 143 -2.90 -14.72 9.17
N GLY A 144 -1.60 -14.97 9.37
CA GLY A 144 -0.68 -15.20 8.27
C GLY A 144 -0.33 -13.95 7.44
N PHE A 145 -0.47 -12.72 7.97
CA PHE A 145 -0.10 -11.49 7.30
C PHE A 145 1.33 -11.54 6.75
N VAL A 146 2.28 -12.12 7.52
CA VAL A 146 3.69 -12.26 7.12
C VAL A 146 3.84 -13.07 5.82
N TYR A 147 2.97 -14.06 5.58
CA TYR A 147 3.02 -14.84 4.34
C TYR A 147 2.51 -14.04 3.15
N LEU A 148 1.46 -13.24 3.33
CA LEU A 148 0.98 -12.33 2.29
C LEU A 148 2.02 -11.24 1.99
N GLU A 149 2.62 -10.66 3.00
CA GLU A 149 3.68 -9.66 2.84
C GLU A 149 4.86 -10.23 2.03
N LYS A 150 5.30 -11.45 2.34
CA LYS A 150 6.34 -12.14 1.55
C LYS A 150 5.91 -12.37 0.10
N TYR A 151 4.67 -12.81 -0.11
CA TYR A 151 4.13 -13.03 -1.45
C TYR A 151 4.13 -11.74 -2.28
N PHE A 152 3.61 -10.64 -1.73
CA PHE A 152 3.60 -9.36 -2.43
C PHE A 152 5.02 -8.85 -2.69
N LYS A 153 5.92 -8.97 -1.72
CA LYS A 153 7.32 -8.59 -1.87
C LYS A 153 8.06 -9.40 -2.95
N GLN A 154 7.75 -10.68 -3.12
CA GLN A 154 8.28 -11.48 -4.21
C GLN A 154 7.83 -11.00 -5.59
N ASN A 155 6.65 -10.37 -5.68
CA ASN A 155 6.14 -9.72 -6.88
C ASN A 155 6.52 -8.23 -6.95
N THR A 156 7.50 -7.77 -6.17
CA THR A 156 7.93 -6.34 -6.09
C THR A 156 6.84 -5.37 -5.68
N VAL A 157 5.81 -5.85 -4.98
CA VAL A 157 4.68 -5.06 -4.49
C VAL A 157 4.80 -4.81 -3.00
N GLU A 158 4.68 -3.56 -2.58
CA GLU A 158 4.67 -3.16 -1.17
C GLU A 158 3.24 -3.11 -0.61
N ILE A 159 3.03 -3.53 0.64
CA ILE A 159 1.77 -3.30 1.35
C ILE A 159 1.87 -1.99 2.12
N GLU A 160 1.05 -1.01 1.76
CA GLU A 160 0.95 0.26 2.48
C GLU A 160 -0.27 0.28 3.40
N ILE A 161 -0.02 0.40 4.71
CA ILE A 161 -1.04 0.43 5.76
C ILE A 161 -1.26 1.88 6.15
N VAL A 162 -2.48 2.38 5.94
CA VAL A 162 -2.80 3.80 6.14
C VAL A 162 -3.02 4.14 7.62
N ASN A 163 -3.56 3.19 8.40
CA ASN A 163 -3.83 3.39 9.82
C ASN A 163 -3.31 2.20 10.63
N GLU A 164 -2.38 2.46 11.53
CA GLU A 164 -1.79 1.41 12.39
C GLU A 164 -2.67 1.07 13.61
N SER A 165 -3.63 1.93 13.96
CA SER A 165 -4.51 1.70 15.10
C SER A 165 -5.61 0.68 14.78
N THR A 166 -5.63 -0.42 15.50
CA THR A 166 -6.69 -1.45 15.43
C THR A 166 -7.93 -1.02 16.20
N ASN A 167 -8.87 -0.35 15.53
CA ASN A 167 -10.17 0.00 16.10
C ASN A 167 -11.29 -1.00 15.66
N GLY A 168 -10.97 -2.27 15.55
CA GLY A 168 -11.90 -3.27 15.03
C GLY A 168 -12.42 -4.25 16.07
N LYS A 169 -12.87 -3.81 17.28
CA LYS A 169 -13.45 -4.73 18.28
C LYS A 169 -14.68 -5.48 17.71
N GLU A 170 -15.54 -4.77 16.97
CA GLU A 170 -16.75 -5.36 16.36
C GLU A 170 -16.36 -6.40 15.27
N ASP A 171 -15.49 -6.05 14.34
CA ASP A 171 -15.00 -6.96 13.32
C ASP A 171 -14.25 -8.16 13.91
N LEU A 172 -13.52 -7.96 15.02
CA LEU A 172 -12.83 -9.04 15.71
C LEU A 172 -13.81 -10.03 16.32
N MET A 173 -14.90 -9.53 16.93
CA MET A 173 -15.95 -10.37 17.50
C MET A 173 -16.69 -11.15 16.42
N GLU A 174 -17.02 -10.53 15.28
CA GLU A 174 -17.65 -11.23 14.14
C GLU A 174 -16.74 -12.33 13.57
N ASP A 175 -15.44 -12.06 13.42
CA ASP A 175 -14.46 -13.05 12.99
C ASP A 175 -14.33 -14.21 14.00
N PHE A 176 -14.35 -13.92 15.32
CA PHE A 176 -14.32 -14.92 16.38
C PHE A 176 -15.57 -15.83 16.36
N VAL A 177 -16.77 -15.23 16.21
CA VAL A 177 -18.02 -15.97 16.02
C VAL A 177 -17.94 -16.91 14.80
N SER A 178 -17.36 -16.44 13.70
CA SER A 178 -17.16 -17.23 12.48
C SER A 178 -16.25 -18.45 12.72
N ILE A 179 -15.13 -18.26 13.46
CA ILE A 179 -14.21 -19.35 13.81
C ILE A 179 -14.93 -20.40 14.67
N ILE A 180 -15.58 -19.96 15.75
CA ILE A 180 -16.29 -20.86 16.67
C ILE A 180 -17.39 -21.61 15.94
N THR A 181 -18.17 -20.91 15.09
CA THR A 181 -19.22 -21.53 14.30
C THR A 181 -18.68 -22.61 13.36
N SER A 182 -17.57 -22.34 12.68
CA SER A 182 -16.89 -23.30 11.82
C SER A 182 -16.39 -24.53 12.59
N PHE A 183 -15.79 -24.30 13.76
CA PHE A 183 -15.25 -25.35 14.63
C PHE A 183 -16.38 -26.22 15.18
N VAL A 184 -17.45 -25.60 15.69
CA VAL A 184 -18.63 -26.34 16.20
C VAL A 184 -19.35 -27.09 15.10
N ALA A 185 -19.40 -26.55 13.86
CA ALA A 185 -19.98 -27.26 12.71
C ALA A 185 -19.20 -28.54 12.35
N ARG A 186 -17.88 -28.48 12.42
CA ARG A 186 -17.01 -29.66 12.21
C ARG A 186 -17.19 -30.74 13.29
N LEU A 187 -17.34 -30.32 14.56
CA LEU A 187 -17.47 -31.27 15.66
C LEU A 187 -18.86 -31.91 15.78
N TYR A 188 -19.91 -31.15 15.49
CA TYR A 188 -21.29 -31.55 15.83
C TYR A 188 -22.24 -31.63 14.64
N GLY A 189 -21.79 -31.28 13.43
CA GLY A 189 -22.62 -31.18 12.23
C GLY A 189 -23.52 -29.92 12.22
N LEU A 190 -23.89 -29.48 11.02
CA LEU A 190 -24.54 -28.19 10.77
C LEU A 190 -25.84 -27.91 11.54
N ARG A 191 -26.66 -28.96 11.80
CA ARG A 191 -27.96 -28.80 12.48
C ARG A 191 -27.87 -28.56 14.00
N LYS A 192 -26.82 -29.01 14.66
CA LYS A 192 -26.60 -28.82 16.11
C LYS A 192 -25.64 -27.66 16.43
N SER A 193 -24.93 -27.15 15.42
CA SER A 193 -23.89 -26.15 15.63
C SER A 193 -24.46 -24.80 16.05
N LYS A 194 -25.51 -24.31 15.40
CA LYS A 194 -26.07 -22.99 15.66
C LYS A 194 -26.50 -22.79 17.11
N ARG A 195 -27.24 -23.75 17.67
CA ARG A 195 -27.69 -23.69 19.08
C ARG A 195 -26.53 -23.76 20.10
N LYS A 196 -25.48 -24.53 19.81
CA LYS A 196 -24.31 -24.64 20.70
C LYS A 196 -23.40 -23.43 20.61
N THR A 197 -23.25 -22.85 19.41
CA THR A 197 -22.50 -21.61 19.21
C THR A 197 -23.16 -20.45 19.94
N GLU A 198 -24.47 -20.30 19.82
CA GLU A 198 -25.25 -19.27 20.54
C GLU A 198 -25.14 -19.42 22.07
N LYS A 199 -25.13 -20.67 22.57
CA LYS A 199 -24.96 -20.95 23.99
C LYS A 199 -23.54 -20.59 24.47
N LEU A 200 -22.51 -21.03 23.76
CA LEU A 200 -21.11 -20.71 24.07
C LEU A 200 -20.82 -19.20 24.03
N ILE A 201 -21.38 -18.50 23.06
CA ILE A 201 -21.22 -17.04 22.95
C ILE A 201 -21.88 -16.35 24.16
N ARG A 202 -23.07 -16.77 24.57
CA ARG A 202 -23.75 -16.22 25.77
C ARG A 202 -22.94 -16.47 27.04
N GLU A 203 -22.40 -17.67 27.21
CA GLU A 203 -21.56 -18.03 28.37
C GLU A 203 -20.29 -17.13 28.41
N LEU A 204 -19.61 -16.96 27.30
CA LEU A 204 -18.38 -16.13 27.21
C LEU A 204 -18.66 -14.62 27.39
N THR A 205 -19.83 -14.13 26.97
CA THR A 205 -20.19 -12.71 27.12
C THR A 205 -20.85 -12.40 28.47
N SER A 206 -21.28 -13.40 29.25
CA SER A 206 -21.91 -13.21 30.57
C SER A 206 -20.92 -13.21 31.74
N GLU A 207 -19.65 -13.57 31.52
CA GLU A 207 -18.61 -13.54 32.57
C GLU A 207 -17.94 -12.16 32.75
N ASP A 208 -18.27 -11.15 31.92
CA ASP A 208 -17.72 -9.79 31.99
C ASP A 208 -18.66 -8.75 32.69
N ASN A 209 -19.59 -9.20 33.56
CA ASN A 209 -20.40 -8.31 34.39
C ASN A 209 -20.24 -8.59 35.88
#